data_ad198317fb830d9b54dea0844ca0945c
#
_entry.id   ad198317fb830d9b54dea0844ca0945c
#
_cell.length_a   1.000
_cell.length_b   1.000
_cell.length_c   1.000
_cell.angle_alpha   90.00
_cell.angle_beta   90.00
_cell.angle_gamma   90.00
#
_symmetry.space_group_name_H-M   'P 1'
#
loop_
_entity.id
_entity.type
_entity.pdbx_description
1 polymer ?
#
loop_
_entity_poly.entity_id
_entity_poly.type
_entity_poly.pdbx_seq_one_letter_code
_entity_poly.pdbx_strand_id
1 'polypeptide(L)'
;MTVDVTVVGGGISGLACARAVQDAGRSVRVIDRGRRVGGRLSSRTIEGRPVDLGASYVVVGEAERFGHVVAEWEERELARPWTDTFVVVDGEGDHTPKPGPMRWAAPAGLRSLVLDLAEGVDVVSERTVERVEPYRVDGEDAGEVVLAMPGPQAVRLTDAPVDGGLAWEPVIAVVLRWEERQWPADLHGAFADGDADVSFIADDGDRRGDAAPVLVVHSTAERARRHLDDPDAAIAPVLAATRRLLGIDAEPASAFAHRWTFARPTSTTGESFFRSPGLSACGDAWGESSAVRTAWSSGDALGRALAAS
;
A
#
# COMPACT_ATOMS: atom_id res chain seq x y z
N MET A 1 9.72 -30.14 -4.68
CA MET A 1 8.36 -30.60 -4.30
C MET A 1 7.42 -29.45 -4.63
N THR A 2 6.32 -29.73 -5.29
CA THR A 2 5.25 -28.74 -5.56
C THR A 2 4.56 -28.42 -4.24
N VAL A 3 4.37 -27.12 -3.95
CA VAL A 3 3.59 -26.67 -2.79
C VAL A 3 2.08 -26.72 -3.11
N ASP A 4 1.22 -26.75 -2.08
CA ASP A 4 -0.23 -26.74 -2.29
C ASP A 4 -0.73 -25.42 -2.90
N VAL A 5 -0.11 -24.30 -2.51
CA VAL A 5 -0.48 -22.97 -2.99
C VAL A 5 0.77 -22.16 -3.35
N THR A 6 0.76 -21.54 -4.53
CA THR A 6 1.78 -20.59 -4.97
C THR A 6 1.16 -19.18 -5.09
N VAL A 7 1.64 -18.22 -4.29
CA VAL A 7 1.20 -16.84 -4.30
C VAL A 7 2.19 -15.99 -5.09
N VAL A 8 1.74 -15.29 -6.10
CA VAL A 8 2.55 -14.34 -6.87
C VAL A 8 2.22 -12.92 -6.40
N GLY A 9 3.18 -12.30 -5.71
CA GLY A 9 3.08 -10.98 -5.10
C GLY A 9 3.17 -11.01 -3.57
N GLY A 10 4.27 -10.47 -3.03
CA GLY A 10 4.57 -10.37 -1.59
C GLY A 10 4.09 -9.07 -0.95
N GLY A 11 2.92 -8.56 -1.36
CA GLY A 11 2.21 -7.49 -0.67
C GLY A 11 1.39 -8.01 0.52
N ILE A 12 0.74 -7.10 1.25
CA ILE A 12 -0.06 -7.47 2.43
C ILE A 12 -1.16 -8.49 2.11
N SER A 13 -1.78 -8.40 0.93
CA SER A 13 -2.81 -9.35 0.49
C SER A 13 -2.24 -10.76 0.28
N GLY A 14 -1.12 -10.86 -0.44
CA GLY A 14 -0.48 -12.15 -0.71
C GLY A 14 0.03 -12.83 0.55
N LEU A 15 0.61 -12.06 1.47
CA LEU A 15 1.09 -12.62 2.74
C LEU A 15 -0.04 -12.96 3.71
N ALA A 16 -1.14 -12.22 3.73
CA ALA A 16 -2.34 -12.61 4.47
C ALA A 16 -2.92 -13.94 3.94
N CYS A 17 -2.95 -14.11 2.61
CA CYS A 17 -3.35 -15.37 1.99
C CYS A 17 -2.40 -16.51 2.38
N ALA A 18 -1.10 -16.31 2.27
CA ALA A 18 -0.09 -17.30 2.61
C ALA A 18 -0.19 -17.73 4.09
N ARG A 19 -0.35 -16.78 5.01
CA ARG A 19 -0.56 -17.08 6.43
C ARG A 19 -1.80 -17.93 6.66
N ALA A 20 -2.94 -17.56 6.09
CA ALA A 20 -4.17 -18.33 6.26
C ALA A 20 -4.06 -19.76 5.72
N VAL A 21 -3.32 -19.97 4.62
CA VAL A 21 -3.01 -21.32 4.08
C VAL A 21 -2.09 -22.10 5.02
N GLN A 22 -1.03 -21.44 5.52
CA GLN A 22 -0.04 -22.05 6.42
C GLN A 22 -0.66 -22.42 7.78
N ASP A 23 -1.49 -21.53 8.35
CA ASP A 23 -2.19 -21.78 9.62
C ASP A 23 -3.15 -22.99 9.55
N ALA A 24 -3.63 -23.32 8.35
CA ALA A 24 -4.41 -24.51 8.09
C ALA A 24 -3.55 -25.78 7.83
N GLY A 25 -2.22 -25.68 7.98
CA GLY A 25 -1.30 -26.79 7.82
C GLY A 25 -0.95 -27.17 6.38
N ARG A 26 -1.29 -26.32 5.39
CA ARG A 26 -0.94 -26.55 3.98
C ARG A 26 0.37 -25.83 3.62
N SER A 27 1.07 -26.37 2.65
CA SER A 27 2.31 -25.79 2.14
C SER A 27 2.03 -24.61 1.20
N VAL A 28 2.75 -23.51 1.38
CA VAL A 28 2.61 -22.30 0.57
C VAL A 28 3.97 -21.72 0.25
N ARG A 29 4.10 -21.17 -0.96
CA ARG A 29 5.25 -20.37 -1.40
C ARG A 29 4.78 -19.03 -1.94
N VAL A 30 5.46 -17.97 -1.54
CA VAL A 30 5.26 -16.62 -2.09
C VAL A 30 6.40 -16.28 -3.04
N ILE A 31 6.10 -15.82 -4.24
CA ILE A 31 7.07 -15.35 -5.23
C ILE A 31 6.90 -13.84 -5.38
N ASP A 32 7.97 -13.06 -5.20
CA ASP A 32 7.95 -11.62 -5.39
C ASP A 32 9.13 -11.16 -6.27
N ARG A 33 8.86 -10.23 -7.19
CA ARG A 33 9.89 -9.65 -8.06
C ARG A 33 10.83 -8.70 -7.34
N GLY A 34 10.41 -8.16 -6.20
CA GLY A 34 11.19 -7.24 -5.39
C GLY A 34 12.23 -7.94 -4.53
N ARG A 35 13.26 -7.23 -4.14
CA ARG A 35 14.25 -7.73 -3.16
C ARG A 35 13.66 -7.94 -1.77
N ARG A 36 12.58 -7.27 -1.46
CA ARG A 36 11.86 -7.34 -0.18
C ARG A 36 10.36 -7.28 -0.43
N VAL A 37 9.62 -8.02 0.33
CA VAL A 37 8.16 -7.94 0.37
C VAL A 37 7.68 -6.55 0.83
N GLY A 38 6.41 -6.25 0.63
CA GLY A 38 5.79 -4.99 1.07
C GLY A 38 4.80 -4.40 0.06
N GLY A 39 5.05 -4.57 -1.24
CA GLY A 39 4.18 -4.01 -2.27
C GLY A 39 3.97 -2.49 -2.06
N ARG A 40 2.71 -2.04 -2.01
CA ARG A 40 2.35 -0.62 -1.79
C ARG A 40 2.43 -0.16 -0.32
N LEU A 41 2.78 -1.04 0.61
CA LEU A 41 3.20 -0.69 1.96
C LEU A 41 4.73 -0.56 2.07
N SER A 42 5.43 -0.48 0.94
CA SER A 42 6.88 -0.42 0.97
C SER A 42 7.40 0.89 1.54
N SER A 43 8.34 0.78 2.47
CA SER A 43 9.14 1.90 2.96
C SER A 43 10.48 1.90 2.26
N ARG A 44 11.01 3.08 1.97
CA ARG A 44 12.34 3.29 1.41
C ARG A 44 13.23 4.03 2.39
N THR A 45 14.47 3.62 2.52
CA THR A 45 15.44 4.38 3.31
C THR A 45 15.91 5.58 2.50
N ILE A 46 15.64 6.78 3.00
CA ILE A 46 16.06 8.07 2.44
C ILE A 46 16.88 8.75 3.54
N GLU A 47 18.15 9.07 3.23
CA GLU A 47 19.08 9.68 4.18
C GLU A 47 19.15 8.97 5.54
N GLY A 48 19.19 7.62 5.50
CA GLY A 48 19.27 6.78 6.71
C GLY A 48 17.95 6.51 7.43
N ARG A 49 16.85 7.16 7.03
CA ARG A 49 15.54 7.08 7.67
C ARG A 49 14.53 6.33 6.79
N PRO A 50 13.73 5.40 7.32
CA PRO A 50 12.65 4.78 6.55
C PRO A 50 11.53 5.81 6.30
N VAL A 51 11.02 5.85 5.06
CA VAL A 51 9.90 6.72 4.64
C VAL A 51 8.90 5.87 3.87
N ASP A 52 7.60 5.97 4.23
CA ASP A 52 6.54 5.26 3.54
C ASP A 52 6.06 6.05 2.32
N LEU A 53 6.21 5.47 1.14
CA LEU A 53 5.91 6.13 -0.13
C LEU A 53 4.53 5.77 -0.71
N GLY A 54 3.95 4.66 -0.25
CA GLY A 54 2.65 4.18 -0.72
C GLY A 54 1.53 4.51 0.27
N ALA A 55 0.94 3.50 0.90
CA ALA A 55 -0.03 3.74 1.96
C ALA A 55 0.58 4.58 3.08
N SER A 56 -0.19 5.54 3.60
CA SER A 56 0.29 6.44 4.65
C SER A 56 -0.10 5.96 6.04
N TYR A 57 -1.12 5.11 6.15
CA TYR A 57 -1.67 4.60 7.41
C TYR A 57 -2.50 3.35 7.19
N VAL A 58 -2.87 2.72 8.29
CA VAL A 58 -3.81 1.61 8.36
C VAL A 58 -5.07 2.06 9.10
N VAL A 59 -6.23 1.57 8.68
CA VAL A 59 -7.52 1.73 9.38
C VAL A 59 -8.14 0.36 9.54
N VAL A 60 -8.59 0.03 10.74
CA VAL A 60 -9.24 -1.25 11.04
C VAL A 60 -10.68 -1.28 10.50
N GLY A 61 -11.47 -0.23 10.81
CA GLY A 61 -12.89 -0.18 10.47
C GLY A 61 -13.67 -1.34 11.13
N GLU A 62 -14.58 -1.95 10.36
CA GLU A 62 -15.41 -3.07 10.83
C GLU A 62 -14.77 -4.46 10.56
N ALA A 63 -13.53 -4.50 10.08
CA ALA A 63 -12.83 -5.75 9.79
C ALA A 63 -12.27 -6.38 11.08
N GLU A 64 -13.11 -7.09 11.84
CA GLU A 64 -12.80 -7.67 13.15
C GLU A 64 -11.49 -8.48 13.16
N ARG A 65 -11.32 -9.39 12.19
CA ARG A 65 -10.10 -10.22 12.11
C ARG A 65 -8.85 -9.38 11.85
N PHE A 66 -8.94 -8.35 11.01
CA PHE A 66 -7.84 -7.43 10.80
C PHE A 66 -7.58 -6.57 12.04
N GLY A 67 -8.62 -6.26 12.80
CA GLY A 67 -8.52 -5.59 14.10
C GLY A 67 -7.68 -6.38 15.10
N HIS A 68 -7.83 -7.70 15.17
CA HIS A 68 -6.99 -8.55 16.02
C HIS A 68 -5.51 -8.49 15.60
N VAL A 69 -5.22 -8.53 14.29
CA VAL A 69 -3.84 -8.41 13.78
C VAL A 69 -3.23 -7.05 14.13
N VAL A 70 -4.01 -5.97 13.99
CA VAL A 70 -3.52 -4.63 14.35
C VAL A 70 -3.28 -4.51 15.86
N ALA A 71 -4.14 -5.11 16.70
CA ALA A 71 -3.93 -5.16 18.14
C ALA A 71 -2.65 -5.94 18.53
N GLU A 72 -2.40 -7.09 17.88
CA GLU A 72 -1.14 -7.84 18.07
C GLU A 72 0.09 -7.00 17.64
N TRP A 73 -0.01 -6.25 16.54
CA TRP A 73 1.04 -5.34 16.11
C TRP A 73 1.26 -4.19 17.12
N GLU A 74 0.21 -3.69 17.75
CA GLU A 74 0.31 -2.67 18.79
C GLU A 74 1.00 -3.24 20.03
N GLU A 75 0.57 -4.41 20.54
CA GLU A 75 1.17 -5.08 21.68
C GLU A 75 2.67 -5.36 21.49
N ARG A 76 3.09 -5.60 20.25
CA ARG A 76 4.48 -5.83 19.86
C ARG A 76 5.21 -4.55 19.41
N GLU A 77 4.62 -3.38 19.59
CA GLU A 77 5.16 -2.08 19.22
C GLU A 77 5.51 -1.94 17.71
N LEU A 78 4.95 -2.82 16.84
CA LEU A 78 5.09 -2.73 15.39
C LEU A 78 4.17 -1.67 14.79
N ALA A 79 3.00 -1.47 15.38
CA ALA A 79 2.05 -0.42 15.05
C ALA A 79 1.74 0.45 16.27
N ARG A 80 1.34 1.68 16.02
CA ARG A 80 0.85 2.59 17.05
C ARG A 80 -0.36 3.38 16.55
N PRO A 81 -1.31 3.78 17.43
CA PRO A 81 -2.32 4.77 17.07
C PRO A 81 -1.61 6.08 16.70
N TRP A 82 -2.06 6.68 15.59
CA TRP A 82 -1.49 7.94 15.11
C TRP A 82 -2.47 9.09 15.33
N THR A 83 -3.58 9.10 14.60
CA THR A 83 -4.59 10.16 14.74
C THR A 83 -5.95 9.68 14.22
N ASP A 84 -7.02 10.18 14.80
CA ASP A 84 -8.39 10.05 14.27
C ASP A 84 -8.81 11.25 13.43
N THR A 85 -8.02 12.33 13.43
CA THR A 85 -8.39 13.60 12.77
C THR A 85 -7.30 14.05 11.81
N PHE A 86 -7.68 14.23 10.54
CA PHE A 86 -6.92 14.98 9.55
C PHE A 86 -7.55 16.35 9.33
N VAL A 87 -6.94 17.17 8.51
CA VAL A 87 -7.56 18.39 8.01
C VAL A 87 -7.90 18.24 6.53
N VAL A 88 -8.89 19.01 6.07
CA VAL A 88 -9.10 19.32 4.66
C VAL A 88 -8.55 20.70 4.44
N VAL A 89 -7.67 20.84 3.46
CA VAL A 89 -7.11 22.13 3.04
C VAL A 89 -7.67 22.46 1.68
N ASP A 90 -8.32 23.60 1.56
CA ASP A 90 -8.86 24.09 0.29
C ASP A 90 -7.82 24.89 -0.53
N GLY A 91 -8.24 25.35 -1.72
CA GLY A 91 -7.37 26.10 -2.62
C GLY A 91 -6.88 27.47 -2.06
N GLU A 92 -7.54 28.00 -1.04
CA GLU A 92 -7.20 29.24 -0.36
C GLU A 92 -6.26 29.02 0.84
N GLY A 93 -6.07 27.77 1.25
CA GLY A 93 -5.21 27.38 2.37
C GLY A 93 -5.95 27.32 3.71
N ASP A 94 -7.27 27.36 3.72
CA ASP A 94 -8.07 27.22 4.94
C ASP A 94 -8.11 25.76 5.40
N HIS A 95 -7.85 25.53 6.68
CA HIS A 95 -7.77 24.21 7.29
C HIS A 95 -9.04 23.87 8.06
N THR A 96 -9.79 22.87 7.62
CA THR A 96 -10.99 22.37 8.31
C THR A 96 -10.72 21.00 8.90
N PRO A 97 -10.84 20.79 10.23
CA PRO A 97 -10.71 19.46 10.84
C PRO A 97 -11.70 18.47 10.27
N LYS A 98 -11.21 17.25 9.96
CA LYS A 98 -12.00 16.13 9.46
C LYS A 98 -11.78 14.91 10.34
N PRO A 99 -12.60 14.74 11.40
CA PRO A 99 -12.59 13.53 12.20
C PRO A 99 -12.92 12.28 11.37
N GLY A 100 -12.44 11.13 11.82
CA GLY A 100 -12.68 9.85 11.17
C GLY A 100 -12.23 8.68 12.06
N PRO A 101 -12.08 7.49 11.51
CA PRO A 101 -11.58 6.35 12.29
C PRO A 101 -10.13 6.57 12.71
N MET A 102 -9.73 5.93 13.83
CA MET A 102 -8.32 5.88 14.24
C MET A 102 -7.46 5.36 13.10
N ARG A 103 -6.40 6.08 12.81
CA ARG A 103 -5.36 5.71 11.85
C ARG A 103 -4.14 5.21 12.59
N TRP A 104 -3.61 4.10 12.12
CA TRP A 104 -2.46 3.44 12.70
C TRP A 104 -1.24 3.64 11.82
N ALA A 105 -0.12 3.91 12.43
CA ALA A 105 1.18 4.04 11.79
C ALA A 105 2.16 2.97 12.31
N ALA A 106 3.27 2.80 11.63
CA ALA A 106 4.34 1.90 12.05
C ALA A 106 5.64 2.70 12.25
N PRO A 107 6.22 2.72 13.46
CA PRO A 107 7.47 3.46 13.74
C PRO A 107 8.63 3.06 12.82
N ALA A 108 8.75 1.77 12.49
CA ALA A 108 9.76 1.25 11.56
C ALA A 108 9.33 1.31 10.08
N GLY A 109 8.18 1.92 9.78
CA GLY A 109 7.55 1.97 8.45
C GLY A 109 6.55 0.85 8.23
N LEU A 110 5.52 1.12 7.41
CA LEU A 110 4.44 0.16 7.14
C LEU A 110 4.93 -1.18 6.55
N ARG A 111 6.11 -1.18 5.92
CA ARG A 111 6.73 -2.44 5.48
C ARG A 111 7.01 -3.39 6.63
N SER A 112 7.30 -2.91 7.85
CA SER A 112 7.57 -3.78 8.99
C SER A 112 6.39 -4.70 9.31
N LEU A 113 5.15 -4.22 9.11
CA LEU A 113 3.94 -5.00 9.29
C LEU A 113 3.83 -6.14 8.26
N VAL A 114 4.29 -5.89 7.03
CA VAL A 114 4.31 -6.90 5.97
C VAL A 114 5.44 -7.91 6.19
N LEU A 115 6.58 -7.47 6.71
CA LEU A 115 7.69 -8.35 7.10
C LEU A 115 7.29 -9.29 8.24
N ASP A 116 6.53 -8.80 9.21
CA ASP A 116 5.96 -9.61 10.28
C ASP A 116 5.06 -10.73 9.73
N LEU A 117 4.17 -10.41 8.80
CA LEU A 117 3.35 -11.41 8.12
C LEU A 117 4.17 -12.43 7.32
N ALA A 118 5.35 -12.07 6.87
CA ALA A 118 6.25 -12.95 6.11
C ALA A 118 7.09 -13.88 6.98
N GLU A 119 7.14 -13.68 8.31
CA GLU A 119 7.93 -14.53 9.20
C GLU A 119 7.50 -16.01 9.10
N GLY A 120 8.45 -16.90 8.78
CA GLY A 120 8.21 -18.34 8.62
C GLY A 120 7.46 -18.73 7.34
N VAL A 121 7.16 -17.79 6.44
CA VAL A 121 6.63 -18.09 5.10
C VAL A 121 7.78 -18.32 4.12
N ASP A 122 7.68 -19.35 3.25
CA ASP A 122 8.62 -19.59 2.16
C ASP A 122 8.47 -18.49 1.09
N VAL A 123 9.37 -17.48 1.11
CA VAL A 123 9.36 -16.35 0.20
C VAL A 123 10.56 -16.41 -0.75
N VAL A 124 10.28 -16.46 -2.05
CA VAL A 124 11.26 -16.36 -3.12
C VAL A 124 11.24 -14.92 -3.66
N SER A 125 12.21 -14.12 -3.23
CA SER A 125 12.40 -12.73 -3.69
C SER A 125 13.20 -12.67 -4.98
N GLU A 126 13.17 -11.50 -5.66
CA GLU A 126 13.92 -11.21 -6.91
C GLU A 126 13.56 -12.16 -8.06
N ARG A 127 12.39 -12.79 -8.01
CA ARG A 127 11.88 -13.65 -9.08
C ARG A 127 10.69 -12.97 -9.78
N THR A 128 10.90 -12.60 -11.03
CA THR A 128 9.81 -12.14 -11.92
C THR A 128 9.12 -13.35 -12.52
N VAL A 129 7.79 -13.41 -12.35
CA VAL A 129 6.92 -14.38 -13.03
C VAL A 129 6.47 -13.74 -14.35
N GLU A 130 6.54 -14.50 -15.45
CA GLU A 130 6.19 -14.03 -16.78
C GLU A 130 4.84 -14.56 -17.27
N ARG A 131 4.49 -15.80 -16.90
CA ARG A 131 3.25 -16.44 -17.31
C ARG A 131 2.63 -17.25 -16.18
N VAL A 132 1.30 -17.13 -16.05
CA VAL A 132 0.50 -17.89 -15.10
C VAL A 132 -0.67 -18.54 -15.84
N GLU A 133 -0.84 -19.84 -15.60
CA GLU A 133 -1.96 -20.64 -16.04
C GLU A 133 -2.55 -21.37 -14.83
N PRO A 134 -3.77 -21.91 -14.89
CA PRO A 134 -4.30 -22.74 -13.81
C PRO A 134 -3.31 -23.85 -13.42
N TYR A 135 -2.94 -23.90 -12.12
CA TYR A 135 -1.97 -24.86 -11.55
C TYR A 135 -0.54 -24.74 -12.07
N ARG A 136 -0.16 -23.64 -12.77
CA ARG A 136 1.18 -23.47 -13.35
C ARG A 136 1.69 -22.05 -13.23
N VAL A 137 2.99 -21.93 -12.96
CA VAL A 137 3.76 -20.66 -12.99
C VAL A 137 4.98 -20.88 -13.85
N ASP A 138 5.16 -20.08 -14.92
CA ASP A 138 6.27 -20.16 -15.89
C ASP A 138 6.46 -21.58 -16.46
N GLY A 139 5.35 -22.31 -16.69
CA GLY A 139 5.34 -23.68 -17.21
C GLY A 139 5.63 -24.79 -16.18
N GLU A 140 5.96 -24.45 -14.94
CA GLU A 140 6.17 -25.37 -13.83
C GLU A 140 4.88 -25.62 -13.05
N ASP A 141 4.65 -26.82 -12.53
CA ASP A 141 3.51 -27.14 -11.69
C ASP A 141 3.60 -26.39 -10.36
N ALA A 142 2.53 -25.73 -9.96
CA ALA A 142 2.53 -24.74 -8.87
C ALA A 142 1.42 -24.92 -7.81
N GLY A 143 0.65 -26.01 -7.89
CA GLY A 143 -0.56 -26.17 -7.07
C GLY A 143 -1.60 -25.08 -7.42
N GLU A 144 -2.44 -24.66 -6.45
CA GLU A 144 -3.33 -23.50 -6.63
C GLU A 144 -2.49 -22.22 -6.77
N VAL A 145 -2.77 -21.40 -7.77
CA VAL A 145 -2.04 -20.14 -8.01
C VAL A 145 -2.88 -18.96 -7.59
N VAL A 146 -2.27 -18.02 -6.84
CA VAL A 146 -2.90 -16.79 -6.39
C VAL A 146 -2.14 -15.60 -6.95
N LEU A 147 -2.84 -14.69 -7.65
CA LEU A 147 -2.31 -13.40 -8.10
C LEU A 147 -2.67 -12.32 -7.07
N ALA A 148 -1.67 -11.83 -6.33
CA ALA A 148 -1.82 -10.85 -5.26
C ALA A 148 -1.17 -9.51 -5.64
N MET A 149 -1.66 -8.90 -6.72
CA MET A 149 -1.13 -7.68 -7.32
C MET A 149 -2.23 -6.82 -7.94
N PRO A 150 -1.96 -5.55 -8.29
CA PRO A 150 -2.90 -4.73 -9.07
C PRO A 150 -3.36 -5.41 -10.35
N GLY A 151 -4.67 -5.33 -10.67
CA GLY A 151 -5.29 -5.97 -11.84
C GLY A 151 -4.54 -5.78 -13.14
N PRO A 152 -4.09 -4.54 -13.53
CA PRO A 152 -3.32 -4.33 -14.75
C PRO A 152 -1.95 -5.03 -14.78
N GLN A 153 -1.43 -5.48 -13.65
CA GLN A 153 -0.23 -6.33 -13.60
C GLN A 153 -0.62 -7.81 -13.75
N ALA A 154 -1.71 -8.22 -13.11
CA ALA A 154 -2.19 -9.59 -13.16
C ALA A 154 -2.56 -10.05 -14.58
N VAL A 155 -3.30 -9.24 -15.34
CA VAL A 155 -3.71 -9.56 -16.73
C VAL A 155 -2.55 -9.65 -17.73
N ARG A 156 -1.35 -9.21 -17.37
CA ARG A 156 -0.14 -9.41 -18.18
C ARG A 156 0.40 -10.84 -18.06
N LEU A 157 0.03 -11.53 -16.98
CA LEU A 157 0.54 -12.86 -16.66
C LEU A 157 -0.42 -13.96 -17.11
N THR A 158 -1.71 -13.65 -17.33
CA THR A 158 -2.75 -14.64 -17.64
C THR A 158 -3.84 -14.06 -18.53
N ASP A 159 -4.52 -14.90 -19.30
CA ASP A 159 -5.68 -14.51 -20.11
C ASP A 159 -7.00 -14.58 -19.31
N ALA A 160 -6.96 -15.01 -18.05
CA ALA A 160 -8.13 -15.07 -17.19
C ALA A 160 -8.55 -13.66 -16.71
N PRO A 161 -9.85 -13.40 -16.46
CA PRO A 161 -10.38 -12.09 -16.06
C PRO A 161 -10.12 -11.79 -14.56
N VAL A 162 -8.86 -11.76 -14.17
CA VAL A 162 -8.41 -11.63 -12.77
C VAL A 162 -8.31 -10.18 -12.26
N ASP A 163 -8.67 -9.20 -13.09
CA ASP A 163 -8.57 -7.78 -12.78
C ASP A 163 -9.90 -7.12 -12.37
N GLY A 164 -11.00 -7.86 -12.46
CA GLY A 164 -12.35 -7.34 -12.22
C GLY A 164 -12.80 -6.29 -13.23
N GLY A 165 -12.08 -6.09 -14.35
CA GLY A 165 -12.39 -5.07 -15.36
C GLY A 165 -12.21 -3.63 -14.89
N LEU A 166 -11.41 -3.39 -13.84
CA LEU A 166 -11.29 -2.11 -13.15
C LEU A 166 -10.19 -1.22 -13.77
N ALA A 167 -10.48 0.08 -13.84
CA ALA A 167 -9.46 1.08 -14.13
C ALA A 167 -8.64 1.42 -12.86
N TRP A 168 -7.40 1.89 -13.07
CA TRP A 168 -6.47 2.21 -12.00
C TRP A 168 -5.90 3.61 -12.17
N GLU A 169 -5.67 4.26 -11.05
CA GLU A 169 -5.04 5.57 -10.99
C GLU A 169 -3.60 5.48 -10.55
N PRO A 170 -2.71 6.27 -11.19
CA PRO A 170 -1.36 6.47 -10.71
C PRO A 170 -1.29 7.53 -9.61
N VAL A 171 -0.20 7.49 -8.84
CA VAL A 171 0.20 8.53 -7.88
C VAL A 171 1.72 8.69 -7.98
N ILE A 172 2.20 9.94 -7.90
CA ILE A 172 3.60 10.22 -7.59
C ILE A 172 3.66 10.65 -6.13
N ALA A 173 4.38 9.90 -5.32
CA ALA A 173 4.68 10.27 -3.95
C ALA A 173 5.95 11.14 -3.95
N VAL A 174 5.84 12.36 -3.43
CA VAL A 174 6.98 13.29 -3.28
C VAL A 174 7.31 13.39 -1.80
N VAL A 175 8.53 13.05 -1.45
CA VAL A 175 9.09 13.25 -0.10
C VAL A 175 9.78 14.59 -0.08
N LEU A 176 9.41 15.44 0.86
CA LEU A 176 9.97 16.77 1.07
C LEU A 176 10.56 16.82 2.47
N ARG A 177 11.85 17.12 2.61
CA ARG A 177 12.54 17.25 3.90
C ARG A 177 13.07 18.67 4.07
N TRP A 178 12.80 19.26 5.20
CA TRP A 178 13.39 20.53 5.63
C TRP A 178 14.47 20.30 6.69
N GLU A 179 15.23 21.32 7.03
CA GLU A 179 16.15 21.29 8.18
C GLU A 179 15.38 21.37 9.50
N GLU A 180 14.27 22.13 9.52
CA GLU A 180 13.38 22.32 10.64
C GLU A 180 11.93 22.22 10.21
N ARG A 181 11.04 21.81 11.12
CA ARG A 181 9.60 21.72 10.87
C ARG A 181 9.02 23.11 10.56
N GLN A 182 8.29 23.22 9.46
CA GLN A 182 7.72 24.46 8.93
C GLN A 182 6.19 24.53 9.08
N TRP A 183 5.55 23.53 9.64
CA TRP A 183 4.10 23.42 9.79
C TRP A 183 3.72 23.18 11.25
N PRO A 184 2.44 23.46 11.66
CA PRO A 184 1.98 23.27 13.03
C PRO A 184 2.19 21.85 13.56
N ALA A 185 2.45 21.73 14.86
CA ALA A 185 2.73 20.44 15.49
C ALA A 185 1.53 19.48 15.50
N ASP A 186 0.32 20.02 15.40
CA ASP A 186 -0.95 19.30 15.35
C ASP A 186 -1.39 18.94 13.92
N LEU A 187 -0.63 19.30 12.91
CA LEU A 187 -0.85 18.82 11.55
C LEU A 187 -0.36 17.37 11.43
N HIS A 188 -1.27 16.42 11.48
CA HIS A 188 -0.97 15.00 11.25
C HIS A 188 -0.98 14.66 9.76
N GLY A 189 -2.00 15.11 9.05
CA GLY A 189 -2.14 14.96 7.60
C GLY A 189 -3.28 15.81 7.05
N ALA A 190 -3.23 16.07 5.75
CA ALA A 190 -4.18 16.94 5.06
C ALA A 190 -4.66 16.30 3.75
N PHE A 191 -5.97 16.33 3.52
CA PHE A 191 -6.55 16.13 2.20
C PHE A 191 -6.60 17.49 1.49
N ALA A 192 -6.03 17.58 0.30
CA ALA A 192 -6.13 18.79 -0.52
C ALA A 192 -7.41 18.74 -1.35
N ASP A 193 -8.36 19.62 -1.06
CA ASP A 193 -9.62 19.68 -1.76
C ASP A 193 -9.53 20.55 -3.00
N GLY A 194 -9.86 20.00 -4.16
CA GLY A 194 -9.85 20.71 -5.43
C GLY A 194 -8.48 21.14 -5.95
N ASP A 195 -7.37 20.75 -5.30
CA ASP A 195 -6.02 21.09 -5.78
C ASP A 195 -5.65 20.29 -7.04
N ALA A 196 -4.99 20.95 -7.99
CA ALA A 196 -4.63 20.33 -9.27
C ALA A 196 -3.43 19.37 -9.16
N ASP A 197 -2.58 19.55 -8.16
CA ASP A 197 -1.28 18.90 -8.04
C ASP A 197 -1.19 17.91 -6.90
N VAL A 198 -1.81 18.25 -5.77
CA VAL A 198 -1.74 17.49 -4.50
C VAL A 198 -3.10 16.92 -4.15
N SER A 199 -3.13 15.67 -3.72
CA SER A 199 -4.33 15.02 -3.20
C SER A 199 -4.27 14.75 -1.69
N PHE A 200 -3.07 14.50 -1.16
CA PHE A 200 -2.88 14.19 0.26
C PHE A 200 -1.46 14.53 0.72
N ILE A 201 -1.35 15.01 1.95
CA ILE A 201 -0.10 15.32 2.64
C ILE A 201 -0.09 14.54 3.96
N ALA A 202 1.00 13.85 4.27
CA ALA A 202 1.23 13.20 5.55
C ALA A 202 2.47 13.78 6.23
N ASP A 203 2.38 14.12 7.51
CA ASP A 203 3.53 14.37 8.34
C ASP A 203 4.19 13.04 8.71
N ASP A 204 5.31 12.74 8.05
CA ASP A 204 6.00 11.46 8.24
C ASP A 204 6.75 11.39 9.57
N GLY A 205 7.20 12.52 10.09
CA GLY A 205 7.85 12.57 11.41
C GLY A 205 6.86 12.33 12.55
N ASP A 206 5.68 12.94 12.46
CA ASP A 206 4.62 12.74 13.43
C ASP A 206 4.10 11.30 13.42
N ARG A 207 3.76 10.76 12.25
CA ARG A 207 3.26 9.38 12.17
C ARG A 207 4.27 8.33 12.69
N ARG A 208 5.58 8.59 12.58
CA ARG A 208 6.63 7.72 13.13
C ARG A 208 6.90 7.95 14.60
N GLY A 209 6.61 9.15 15.09
CA GLY A 209 6.90 9.57 16.45
C GLY A 209 8.35 10.04 16.64
N ASP A 210 9.09 10.33 15.56
CA ASP A 210 10.47 10.86 15.59
C ASP A 210 10.54 12.38 15.36
N ALA A 211 9.39 13.02 15.09
CA ALA A 211 9.25 14.46 14.84
C ALA A 211 10.16 14.99 13.71
N ALA A 212 10.63 14.13 12.82
CA ALA A 212 11.46 14.54 11.69
C ALA A 212 10.72 15.53 10.77
N PRO A 213 11.39 16.57 10.25
CA PRO A 213 10.75 17.58 9.39
C PRO A 213 10.56 17.06 7.96
N VAL A 214 9.74 16.01 7.81
CA VAL A 214 9.50 15.30 6.57
C VAL A 214 8.01 15.21 6.27
N LEU A 215 7.60 15.69 5.09
CA LEU A 215 6.29 15.47 4.52
C LEU A 215 6.37 14.43 3.41
N VAL A 216 5.38 13.56 3.35
CA VAL A 216 5.13 12.70 2.18
C VAL A 216 3.85 13.18 1.51
N VAL A 217 3.98 13.62 0.28
CA VAL A 217 2.91 14.27 -0.48
C VAL A 217 2.51 13.37 -1.65
N HIS A 218 1.25 13.04 -1.75
CA HIS A 218 0.71 12.32 -2.89
C HIS A 218 0.13 13.29 -3.90
N SER A 219 0.56 13.16 -5.15
CA SER A 219 0.00 13.92 -6.26
C SER A 219 -1.44 13.52 -6.56
N THR A 220 -2.15 14.36 -7.30
CA THR A 220 -3.38 13.92 -7.98
C THR A 220 -3.04 12.89 -9.06
N ALA A 221 -4.05 12.11 -9.48
CA ALA A 221 -3.89 11.15 -10.57
C ALA A 221 -3.59 11.86 -11.90
N GLU A 222 -4.15 13.05 -12.12
CA GLU A 222 -3.90 13.85 -13.31
C GLU A 222 -2.45 14.32 -13.37
N ARG A 223 -1.92 14.86 -12.26
CA ARG A 223 -0.51 15.23 -12.17
C ARG A 223 0.40 14.03 -12.41
N ALA A 224 0.08 12.88 -11.80
CA ALA A 224 0.86 11.67 -11.98
C ALA A 224 0.90 11.19 -13.44
N ARG A 225 -0.24 11.21 -14.16
CA ARG A 225 -0.32 10.79 -15.58
C ARG A 225 0.60 11.61 -16.48
N ARG A 226 0.80 12.90 -16.18
CA ARG A 226 1.69 13.80 -16.96
C ARG A 226 3.17 13.50 -16.76
N HIS A 227 3.53 12.80 -15.68
CA HIS A 227 4.93 12.58 -15.27
C HIS A 227 5.27 11.10 -15.02
N LEU A 228 4.53 10.17 -15.65
CA LEU A 228 4.79 8.73 -15.48
C LEU A 228 6.18 8.32 -15.98
N ASP A 229 6.68 8.97 -17.02
CA ASP A 229 7.98 8.65 -17.62
C ASP A 229 9.13 9.40 -16.93
N ASP A 230 8.84 10.55 -16.30
CA ASP A 230 9.79 11.36 -15.54
C ASP A 230 9.15 11.80 -14.21
N PRO A 231 9.16 10.95 -13.17
CA PRO A 231 8.56 11.27 -11.88
C PRO A 231 9.17 12.48 -11.18
N ASP A 232 10.46 12.75 -11.40
CA ASP A 232 11.16 13.87 -10.76
C ASP A 232 10.65 15.21 -11.27
N ALA A 233 10.12 15.28 -12.49
CA ALA A 233 9.47 16.49 -13.01
C ALA A 233 8.18 16.87 -12.25
N ALA A 234 7.60 15.95 -11.44
CA ALA A 234 6.47 16.28 -10.57
C ALA A 234 6.89 16.97 -9.27
N ILE A 235 8.17 16.97 -8.89
CA ILE A 235 8.64 17.55 -7.63
C ILE A 235 8.30 19.04 -7.56
N ALA A 236 8.66 19.81 -8.57
CA ALA A 236 8.47 21.27 -8.54
C ALA A 236 7.00 21.69 -8.41
N PRO A 237 6.03 21.20 -9.20
CA PRO A 237 4.62 21.58 -9.04
C PRO A 237 4.03 21.06 -7.72
N VAL A 238 4.38 19.85 -7.25
CA VAL A 238 3.90 19.30 -5.97
C VAL A 238 4.46 20.11 -4.79
N LEU A 239 5.74 20.48 -4.83
CA LEU A 239 6.35 21.34 -3.82
C LEU A 239 5.67 22.72 -3.76
N ALA A 240 5.46 23.36 -4.91
CA ALA A 240 4.80 24.67 -4.98
C ALA A 240 3.38 24.62 -4.40
N ALA A 241 2.60 23.57 -4.74
CA ALA A 241 1.27 23.36 -4.17
C ALA A 241 1.32 23.08 -2.66
N THR A 242 2.25 22.24 -2.19
CA THR A 242 2.41 21.94 -0.76
C THR A 242 2.73 23.19 0.04
N ARG A 243 3.66 24.02 -0.44
CA ARG A 243 4.03 25.29 0.21
C ARG A 243 2.84 26.23 0.28
N ARG A 244 2.08 26.38 -0.79
CA ARG A 244 0.87 27.21 -0.82
C ARG A 244 -0.20 26.71 0.15
N LEU A 245 -0.49 25.41 0.14
CA LEU A 245 -1.53 24.79 0.97
C LEU A 245 -1.21 24.87 2.47
N LEU A 246 0.07 24.83 2.85
CA LEU A 246 0.50 24.83 4.25
C LEU A 246 1.13 26.15 4.71
N GLY A 247 1.19 27.17 3.84
CA GLY A 247 1.80 28.46 4.17
C GLY A 247 3.31 28.39 4.46
N ILE A 248 4.04 27.50 3.77
CA ILE A 248 5.47 27.28 3.97
C ILE A 248 6.27 28.16 3.00
N ASP A 249 7.10 29.06 3.51
CA ASP A 249 7.98 29.92 2.69
C ASP A 249 9.36 29.28 2.43
N ALA A 250 9.82 28.42 3.34
CA ALA A 250 11.14 27.81 3.26
C ALA A 250 11.25 26.78 2.13
N GLU A 251 12.42 26.71 1.49
CA GLU A 251 12.74 25.62 0.56
C GLU A 251 13.10 24.34 1.32
N PRO A 252 12.75 23.16 0.81
CA PRO A 252 13.18 21.91 1.42
C PRO A 252 14.68 21.68 1.21
N ALA A 253 15.33 21.06 2.18
CA ALA A 253 16.73 20.67 2.10
C ALA A 253 16.94 19.52 1.09
N SER A 254 15.95 18.65 0.93
CA SER A 254 15.97 17.60 -0.10
C SER A 254 14.54 17.24 -0.55
N ALA A 255 14.45 16.74 -1.78
CA ALA A 255 13.21 16.23 -2.36
C ALA A 255 13.48 14.93 -3.13
N PHE A 256 12.51 14.02 -3.10
CA PHE A 256 12.59 12.73 -3.80
C PHE A 256 11.21 12.35 -4.32
N ALA A 257 11.12 11.83 -5.55
CA ALA A 257 9.88 11.35 -6.13
C ALA A 257 9.86 9.83 -6.31
N HIS A 258 8.68 9.23 -6.15
CA HIS A 258 8.44 7.82 -6.41
C HIS A 258 7.13 7.62 -7.17
N ARG A 259 7.18 6.85 -8.25
CA ARG A 259 6.03 6.57 -9.10
C ARG A 259 5.30 5.29 -8.67
N TRP A 260 4.00 5.41 -8.45
CA TRP A 260 3.04 4.33 -8.35
C TRP A 260 2.15 4.32 -9.60
N THR A 261 2.49 3.51 -10.60
CA THR A 261 1.71 3.44 -11.86
C THR A 261 0.29 2.91 -11.62
N PHE A 262 0.14 2.00 -10.67
CA PHE A 262 -1.14 1.41 -10.27
C PHE A 262 -1.31 1.58 -8.76
N ALA A 263 -1.53 2.83 -8.35
CA ALA A 263 -1.60 3.19 -6.93
C ALA A 263 -2.90 2.69 -6.28
N ARG A 264 -4.04 2.90 -6.94
CA ARG A 264 -5.35 2.47 -6.45
C ARG A 264 -6.31 2.19 -7.61
N PRO A 265 -7.27 1.25 -7.45
CA PRO A 265 -8.35 1.09 -8.39
C PRO A 265 -9.33 2.29 -8.26
N THR A 266 -10.01 2.64 -9.36
CA THR A 266 -11.01 3.73 -9.38
C THR A 266 -12.33 3.33 -8.74
N SER A 267 -12.58 2.02 -8.65
CA SER A 267 -13.72 1.39 -7.99
C SER A 267 -13.29 0.00 -7.50
N THR A 268 -14.17 -0.69 -6.81
CA THR A 268 -13.95 -2.05 -6.33
C THR A 268 -15.03 -2.99 -6.84
N THR A 269 -14.78 -4.30 -6.81
CA THR A 269 -15.71 -5.31 -7.33
C THR A 269 -16.90 -5.59 -6.40
N GLY A 270 -16.76 -5.28 -5.10
CA GLY A 270 -17.69 -5.73 -4.06
C GLY A 270 -17.47 -7.18 -3.61
N GLU A 271 -16.80 -8.01 -4.42
CA GLU A 271 -16.47 -9.39 -4.08
C GLU A 271 -15.22 -9.46 -3.21
N SER A 272 -15.10 -10.47 -2.35
CA SER A 272 -13.94 -10.61 -1.46
C SER A 272 -12.67 -11.02 -2.18
N PHE A 273 -12.77 -11.78 -3.27
CA PHE A 273 -11.67 -12.25 -4.12
C PHE A 273 -12.20 -12.84 -5.43
N PHE A 274 -11.33 -13.06 -6.41
CA PHE A 274 -11.63 -13.88 -7.58
C PHE A 274 -11.18 -15.33 -7.34
N ARG A 275 -11.96 -16.31 -7.79
CA ARG A 275 -11.59 -17.70 -7.74
C ARG A 275 -12.10 -18.48 -8.96
N SER A 276 -11.22 -19.25 -9.56
CA SER A 276 -11.51 -20.28 -10.56
C SER A 276 -10.64 -21.52 -10.26
N PRO A 277 -10.92 -22.68 -10.86
CA PRO A 277 -10.08 -23.86 -10.65
C PRO A 277 -8.61 -23.59 -11.01
N GLY A 278 -7.70 -23.73 -10.04
CA GLY A 278 -6.26 -23.57 -10.21
C GLY A 278 -5.75 -22.12 -10.30
N LEU A 279 -6.62 -21.12 -10.28
CA LEU A 279 -6.22 -19.71 -10.40
C LEU A 279 -7.17 -18.79 -9.63
N SER A 280 -6.60 -17.97 -8.78
CA SER A 280 -7.34 -17.00 -7.95
C SER A 280 -6.64 -15.64 -7.93
N ALA A 281 -7.36 -14.59 -7.50
CA ALA A 281 -6.77 -13.27 -7.28
C ALA A 281 -7.34 -12.59 -6.04
N CYS A 282 -6.50 -11.82 -5.35
CA CYS A 282 -6.87 -11.03 -4.17
C CYS A 282 -6.15 -9.68 -4.14
N GLY A 283 -6.67 -8.73 -3.36
CA GLY A 283 -6.09 -7.40 -3.24
C GLY A 283 -7.12 -6.35 -2.85
N ASP A 284 -6.71 -5.09 -2.85
CA ASP A 284 -7.55 -3.94 -2.48
C ASP A 284 -8.64 -3.57 -3.51
N ALA A 285 -8.63 -4.20 -4.67
CA ALA A 285 -9.70 -4.11 -5.65
C ALA A 285 -10.89 -5.04 -5.32
N TRP A 286 -10.68 -6.00 -4.42
CA TRP A 286 -11.65 -7.03 -4.03
C TRP A 286 -12.22 -6.70 -2.64
N GLY A 287 -13.39 -6.05 -2.61
CA GLY A 287 -14.09 -5.62 -1.41
C GLY A 287 -14.94 -4.38 -1.67
N GLU A 288 -15.36 -3.69 -0.62
CA GLU A 288 -16.24 -2.53 -0.72
C GLU A 288 -15.48 -1.20 -1.00
N SER A 289 -14.23 -1.12 -0.60
CA SER A 289 -13.40 0.10 -0.78
C SER A 289 -11.92 -0.25 -0.86
N SER A 290 -11.15 0.48 -1.67
CA SER A 290 -9.70 0.29 -1.74
C SER A 290 -9.02 0.81 -0.48
N ALA A 291 -8.46 -0.11 0.32
CA ALA A 291 -7.78 0.19 1.57
C ALA A 291 -6.80 -0.93 1.95
N VAL A 292 -5.90 -0.66 2.89
CA VAL A 292 -4.97 -1.67 3.43
C VAL A 292 -5.74 -2.83 4.08
N ARG A 293 -6.80 -2.52 4.87
CA ARG A 293 -7.67 -3.54 5.48
C ARG A 293 -8.33 -4.43 4.43
N THR A 294 -8.80 -3.85 3.33
CA THR A 294 -9.44 -4.59 2.23
C THR A 294 -8.46 -5.54 1.57
N ALA A 295 -7.23 -5.07 1.29
CA ALA A 295 -6.18 -5.91 0.73
C ALA A 295 -5.85 -7.09 1.65
N TRP A 296 -5.72 -6.85 2.96
CA TRP A 296 -5.48 -7.90 3.93
C TRP A 296 -6.66 -8.87 4.01
N SER A 297 -7.88 -8.36 4.18
CA SER A 297 -9.11 -9.17 4.33
C SER A 297 -9.38 -10.03 3.10
N SER A 298 -9.15 -9.49 1.91
CA SER A 298 -9.26 -10.23 0.64
C SER A 298 -8.29 -11.42 0.61
N GLY A 299 -7.02 -11.19 0.99
CA GLY A 299 -6.02 -12.25 1.08
C GLY A 299 -6.35 -13.33 2.12
N ASP A 300 -6.70 -12.93 3.35
CA ASP A 300 -7.10 -13.83 4.43
C ASP A 300 -8.32 -14.68 4.04
N ALA A 301 -9.34 -14.06 3.47
CA ALA A 301 -10.54 -14.75 3.03
C ALA A 301 -10.25 -15.78 1.93
N LEU A 302 -9.44 -15.41 0.94
CA LEU A 302 -9.03 -16.35 -0.12
C LEU A 302 -8.19 -17.49 0.45
N GLY A 303 -7.20 -17.19 1.29
CA GLY A 303 -6.34 -18.23 1.91
C GLY A 303 -7.15 -19.27 2.68
N ARG A 304 -8.12 -18.82 3.47
CA ARG A 304 -9.04 -19.73 4.19
C ARG A 304 -9.95 -20.52 3.25
N ALA A 305 -10.42 -19.92 2.17
CA ALA A 305 -11.23 -20.63 1.17
C ALA A 305 -10.43 -21.71 0.42
N LEU A 306 -9.14 -21.45 0.15
CA LEU A 306 -8.22 -22.44 -0.42
C LEU A 306 -7.87 -23.54 0.57
N ALA A 307 -7.74 -23.22 1.85
CA ALA A 307 -7.44 -24.19 2.89
C ALA A 307 -8.59 -25.17 3.16
N ALA A 308 -9.83 -24.76 2.93
CA ALA A 308 -11.02 -25.57 3.12
C ALA A 308 -11.35 -26.50 1.93
N SER A 309 -10.61 -26.41 0.83
CA SER A 309 -10.78 -27.22 -0.40
C SER A 309 -9.69 -28.28 -0.52
#